data_e590ac90e926582ae8aa5a99a1f05801
#
_entry.id   e590ac90e926582ae8aa5a99a1f05801
#
_cell.length_a   1.000
_cell.length_b   1.000
_cell.length_c   1.000
_cell.angle_alpha   90.00
_cell.angle_beta   90.00
_cell.angle_gamma   90.00
#
_symmetry.space_group_name_H-M   'P 1'
#
loop_
_entity.id
_entity.type
_entity.pdbx_description
1 polymer ?
#
loop_
_entity_poly.entity_id
_entity_poly.type
_entity_poly.pdbx_seq_one_letter_code
_entity_poly.pdbx_strand_id
1 'polypeptide(L)'
;MTLAPFYPIGTPGQPWGDAERAQWRAAQQRQRSYHDDVVAALERLDDGFDVIQYGQLDYAPDHYPLFAVVNHDWNPALPTALVTGGVHGYETSGVHGALQFLEEQAERYLGRMNLIVAPCVSPWGYERIQRWN
;
A
#
# COMPACT_ATOMS: atom_id res chain seq x y z
N MET A 1 -5.77 -38.11 -21.58
CA MET A 1 -5.82 -37.44 -20.27
C MET A 1 -5.50 -35.96 -20.51
N THR A 2 -6.50 -35.09 -20.58
CA THR A 2 -6.29 -33.64 -20.77
C THR A 2 -5.88 -33.09 -19.42
N LEU A 3 -4.63 -32.63 -19.28
CA LEU A 3 -4.19 -31.92 -18.09
C LEU A 3 -5.08 -30.68 -17.92
N ALA A 4 -5.62 -30.49 -16.71
CA ALA A 4 -6.31 -29.24 -16.40
C ALA A 4 -5.37 -28.06 -16.70
N PRO A 5 -5.87 -26.96 -17.30
CA PRO A 5 -5.02 -25.80 -17.54
C PRO A 5 -4.42 -25.32 -16.22
N PHE A 6 -3.13 -24.99 -16.22
CA PHE A 6 -2.43 -24.48 -15.05
C PHE A 6 -3.07 -23.19 -14.51
N TYR A 7 -3.77 -22.46 -15.36
CA TYR A 7 -4.51 -21.27 -15.03
C TYR A 7 -5.96 -21.37 -15.56
N PRO A 8 -6.99 -21.02 -14.76
CA PRO A 8 -8.39 -21.22 -15.13
C PRO A 8 -8.91 -20.20 -16.15
N ILE A 9 -8.13 -19.17 -16.49
CA ILE A 9 -8.49 -18.08 -17.40
C ILE A 9 -7.58 -18.12 -18.64
N GLY A 10 -8.18 -17.91 -19.81
CA GLY A 10 -7.46 -17.82 -21.07
C GLY A 10 -7.19 -19.17 -21.74
N THR A 11 -6.49 -19.12 -22.84
CA THR A 11 -6.10 -20.28 -23.67
C THR A 11 -4.59 -20.42 -23.66
N PRO A 12 -4.03 -21.63 -23.38
CA PRO A 12 -2.59 -21.85 -23.42
C PRO A 12 -1.96 -21.40 -24.75
N GLY A 13 -0.88 -20.65 -24.68
CA GLY A 13 -0.16 -20.13 -25.82
C GLY A 13 -0.73 -18.86 -26.44
N GLN A 14 -1.83 -18.32 -25.91
CA GLN A 14 -2.40 -17.03 -26.34
C GLN A 14 -2.20 -15.96 -25.25
N PRO A 15 -1.70 -14.76 -25.60
CA PRO A 15 -1.63 -13.65 -24.65
C PRO A 15 -3.04 -13.24 -24.18
N TRP A 16 -3.16 -12.80 -22.94
CA TRP A 16 -4.42 -12.26 -22.43
C TRP A 16 -4.79 -10.95 -23.11
N GLY A 17 -6.02 -10.88 -23.57
CA GLY A 17 -6.69 -9.66 -23.99
C GLY A 17 -7.45 -8.97 -22.85
N ASP A 18 -8.30 -8.01 -23.18
CA ASP A 18 -9.07 -7.25 -22.20
C ASP A 18 -10.14 -8.12 -21.51
N ALA A 19 -10.69 -9.11 -22.21
CA ALA A 19 -11.69 -10.03 -21.64
C ALA A 19 -11.12 -10.89 -20.52
N GLU A 20 -9.95 -11.48 -20.69
CA GLU A 20 -9.28 -12.29 -19.70
C GLU A 20 -8.84 -11.44 -18.50
N ARG A 21 -8.32 -10.23 -18.74
CA ARG A 21 -7.96 -9.28 -17.68
C ARG A 21 -9.18 -8.86 -16.86
N ALA A 22 -10.32 -8.59 -17.53
CA ALA A 22 -11.57 -8.25 -16.85
C ALA A 22 -12.09 -9.42 -16.00
N GLN A 23 -12.06 -10.63 -16.56
CA GLN A 23 -12.44 -11.86 -15.84
C GLN A 23 -11.56 -12.07 -14.60
N TRP A 24 -10.25 -11.89 -14.75
CA TRP A 24 -9.32 -12.01 -13.62
C TRP A 24 -9.62 -10.97 -12.53
N ARG A 25 -9.81 -9.71 -12.91
CA ARG A 25 -10.15 -8.64 -11.94
C ARG A 25 -11.45 -8.92 -11.20
N ALA A 26 -12.47 -9.38 -11.92
CA ALA A 26 -13.78 -9.71 -11.32
C ALA A 26 -13.68 -10.86 -10.28
N ALA A 27 -12.71 -11.75 -10.42
CA ALA A 27 -12.45 -12.82 -9.46
C ALA A 27 -11.73 -12.35 -8.19
N GLN A 28 -11.14 -11.14 -8.20
CA GLN A 28 -10.42 -10.60 -7.03
C GLN A 28 -11.41 -10.01 -6.03
N GLN A 29 -11.54 -10.66 -4.88
CA GLN A 29 -12.42 -10.19 -3.80
C GLN A 29 -11.63 -9.41 -2.74
N ARG A 30 -12.26 -8.38 -2.17
CA ARG A 30 -11.73 -7.65 -1.03
C ARG A 30 -11.70 -8.58 0.20
N GLN A 31 -10.55 -8.67 0.86
CA GLN A 31 -10.32 -9.53 2.03
C GLN A 31 -9.90 -8.72 3.26
N ARG A 32 -9.48 -7.46 3.05
CA ARG A 32 -9.05 -6.51 4.07
C ARG A 32 -9.57 -5.12 3.70
N SER A 33 -9.50 -4.20 4.63
CA SER A 33 -9.85 -2.81 4.42
C SER A 33 -8.61 -1.94 4.53
N TYR A 34 -8.16 -1.38 3.41
CA TYR A 34 -7.10 -0.36 3.41
C TYR A 34 -7.50 0.85 4.25
N HIS A 35 -8.77 1.25 4.17
CA HIS A 35 -9.29 2.39 4.92
C HIS A 35 -9.23 2.14 6.43
N ASP A 36 -9.76 1.00 6.90
CA ASP A 36 -9.85 0.73 8.33
C ASP A 36 -8.49 0.38 8.94
N ASP A 37 -7.64 -0.32 8.18
CA ASP A 37 -6.34 -0.79 8.68
C ASP A 37 -5.24 0.28 8.57
N VAL A 38 -5.24 1.09 7.50
CA VAL A 38 -4.14 2.03 7.20
C VAL A 38 -4.60 3.47 7.36
N VAL A 39 -5.65 3.91 6.66
CA VAL A 39 -6.06 5.31 6.68
C VAL A 39 -6.48 5.72 8.09
N ALA A 40 -7.31 4.91 8.75
CA ALA A 40 -7.74 5.16 10.13
C ALA A 40 -6.57 5.15 11.14
N ALA A 41 -5.49 4.41 10.88
CA ALA A 41 -4.29 4.47 11.71
C ALA A 41 -3.55 5.81 11.51
N LEU A 42 -3.44 6.28 10.26
CA LEU A 42 -2.81 7.57 9.96
C LEU A 42 -3.57 8.76 10.56
N GLU A 43 -4.90 8.68 10.62
CA GLU A 43 -5.75 9.72 11.23
C GLU A 43 -5.56 9.85 12.77
N ARG A 44 -4.95 8.84 13.39
CA ARG A 44 -4.66 8.84 14.83
C ARG A 44 -3.23 9.24 15.21
N LEU A 45 -2.41 9.57 14.21
CA LEU A 45 -1.02 10.00 14.48
C LEU A 45 -1.00 11.33 15.25
N ASP A 46 0.00 11.46 16.11
CA ASP A 46 0.21 12.65 16.94
C ASP A 46 0.65 13.87 16.10
N ASP A 47 0.55 15.06 16.70
CA ASP A 47 0.82 16.38 16.07
C ASP A 47 2.26 16.57 15.56
N GLY A 48 3.17 15.62 15.79
CA GLY A 48 4.56 15.67 15.30
C GLY A 48 4.72 15.33 13.81
N PHE A 49 3.62 14.93 13.13
CA PHE A 49 3.66 14.42 11.77
C PHE A 49 2.57 15.02 10.89
N ASP A 50 2.92 15.26 9.63
CA ASP A 50 1.99 15.64 8.58
C ASP A 50 1.66 14.42 7.71
N VAL A 51 0.37 14.14 7.51
CA VAL A 51 -0.11 13.11 6.59
C VAL A 51 -0.41 13.76 5.24
N ILE A 52 0.35 13.38 4.22
CA ILE A 52 0.29 13.96 2.89
C ILE A 52 -0.26 12.95 1.90
N GLN A 53 -1.36 13.26 1.23
CA GLN A 53 -1.80 12.49 0.08
C GLN A 53 -0.91 12.85 -1.13
N TYR A 54 -0.05 11.91 -1.56
CA TYR A 54 0.85 12.13 -2.68
C TYR A 54 0.32 11.59 -4.02
N GLY A 55 -0.77 10.86 -4.01
CA GLY A 55 -1.40 10.32 -5.20
C GLY A 55 -2.70 9.59 -4.92
N GLN A 56 -3.27 9.01 -5.96
CA GLN A 56 -4.47 8.19 -5.89
C GLN A 56 -4.44 7.13 -6.99
N LEU A 57 -4.93 5.94 -6.70
CA LEU A 57 -5.21 4.90 -7.69
C LEU A 57 -6.71 4.82 -7.91
N ASP A 58 -7.12 4.87 -9.17
CA ASP A 58 -8.53 4.83 -9.58
C ASP A 58 -8.83 3.52 -10.31
N TYR A 59 -9.43 2.59 -9.59
CA TYR A 59 -9.88 1.29 -10.12
C TYR A 59 -11.39 1.16 -9.95
N ALA A 60 -12.14 1.92 -10.73
CA ALA A 60 -13.59 2.02 -10.61
C ALA A 60 -14.27 0.66 -10.30
N PRO A 61 -15.17 0.60 -9.31
CA PRO A 61 -15.67 1.72 -8.51
C PRO A 61 -14.77 2.17 -7.36
N ASP A 62 -13.65 1.47 -7.11
CA ASP A 62 -12.77 1.70 -5.97
C ASP A 62 -11.76 2.83 -6.24
N HIS A 63 -11.46 3.59 -5.20
CA HIS A 63 -10.46 4.65 -5.18
C HIS A 63 -9.54 4.47 -3.97
N TYR A 64 -8.24 4.59 -4.20
CA TYR A 64 -7.22 4.40 -3.17
C TYR A 64 -6.33 5.64 -3.06
N PRO A 65 -6.58 6.55 -2.12
CA PRO A 65 -5.65 7.62 -1.84
C PRO A 65 -4.33 7.03 -1.32
N LEU A 66 -3.21 7.57 -1.79
CA LEU A 66 -1.88 7.15 -1.40
C LEU A 66 -1.29 8.18 -0.44
N PHE A 67 -0.92 7.75 0.76
CA PHE A 67 -0.42 8.63 1.81
C PHE A 67 1.04 8.38 2.13
N ALA A 68 1.74 9.48 2.41
CA ALA A 68 3.02 9.49 3.08
C ALA A 68 2.93 10.35 4.34
N VAL A 69 3.65 9.95 5.36
CA VAL A 69 3.81 10.68 6.62
C VAL A 69 5.18 11.32 6.64
N VAL A 70 5.25 12.60 6.93
CA VAL A 70 6.50 13.35 7.08
C VAL A 70 6.55 14.02 8.45
N ASN A 71 7.74 14.22 9.01
CA ASN A 71 7.85 14.97 10.25
C ASN A 71 7.54 16.45 10.03
N HIS A 72 6.81 17.05 10.96
CA HIS A 72 6.38 18.44 10.92
C HIS A 72 7.57 19.42 10.94
N ASP A 73 8.61 19.13 11.73
CA ASP A 73 9.83 19.92 11.90
C ASP A 73 10.89 19.67 10.81
N TRP A 74 10.47 19.56 9.55
CA TRP A 74 11.37 19.30 8.42
C TRP A 74 12.54 20.28 8.37
N ASN A 75 13.76 19.76 8.37
CA ASN A 75 14.98 20.55 8.32
C ASN A 75 15.89 20.04 7.17
N PRO A 76 16.10 20.84 6.11
CA PRO A 76 16.92 20.43 4.97
C PRO A 76 18.40 20.18 5.29
N ALA A 77 18.88 20.59 6.46
CA ALA A 77 20.24 20.33 6.92
C ALA A 77 20.40 18.92 7.53
N LEU A 78 19.30 18.22 7.84
CA LEU A 78 19.33 16.88 8.40
C LEU A 78 19.26 15.80 7.29
N PRO A 79 19.81 14.61 7.55
CA PRO A 79 19.62 13.49 6.63
C PRO A 79 18.14 13.09 6.53
N THR A 80 17.74 12.58 5.37
CA THR A 80 16.38 12.11 5.14
C THR A 80 16.35 10.59 5.01
N ALA A 81 15.42 9.95 5.72
CA ALA A 81 15.13 8.52 5.60
C ALA A 81 13.77 8.32 4.95
N LEU A 82 13.72 7.48 3.92
CA LEU A 82 12.49 7.00 3.29
C LEU A 82 12.21 5.57 3.77
N VAL A 83 11.03 5.37 4.34
CA VAL A 83 10.51 4.05 4.74
C VAL A 83 9.27 3.74 3.89
N THR A 84 9.26 2.58 3.24
CA THR A 84 8.09 2.11 2.49
C THR A 84 7.60 0.78 3.04
N GLY A 85 6.29 0.66 3.25
CA GLY A 85 5.60 -0.57 3.57
C GLY A 85 4.66 -1.01 2.46
N GLY A 86 4.25 -2.28 2.45
CA GLY A 86 3.22 -2.78 1.55
C GLY A 86 3.54 -2.57 0.06
N VAL A 87 4.80 -2.65 -0.34
CA VAL A 87 5.22 -2.65 -1.76
C VAL A 87 4.59 -3.85 -2.46
N HIS A 88 4.63 -5.03 -1.82
CA HIS A 88 3.79 -6.16 -2.20
C HIS A 88 2.56 -6.19 -1.29
N GLY A 89 1.39 -6.07 -1.89
CA GLY A 89 0.14 -5.92 -1.15
C GLY A 89 -0.20 -7.11 -0.24
N TYR A 90 0.12 -8.34 -0.63
CA TYR A 90 -0.16 -9.53 0.18
C TYR A 90 0.73 -9.64 1.44
N GLU A 91 1.85 -8.92 1.50
CA GLU A 91 2.78 -8.94 2.64
C GLU A 91 2.37 -7.92 3.71
N THR A 92 1.59 -8.34 4.69
CA THR A 92 1.06 -7.44 5.74
C THR A 92 2.12 -6.91 6.69
N SER A 93 3.19 -7.66 6.92
CA SER A 93 4.23 -7.28 7.88
C SER A 93 4.89 -5.93 7.54
N GLY A 94 5.08 -5.63 6.26
CA GLY A 94 5.61 -4.34 5.82
C GLY A 94 4.68 -3.17 6.14
N VAL A 95 3.36 -3.35 5.95
CA VAL A 95 2.35 -2.33 6.27
C VAL A 95 2.27 -2.10 7.77
N HIS A 96 2.04 -3.17 8.53
CA HIS A 96 1.91 -3.06 10.00
C HIS A 96 3.21 -2.63 10.66
N GLY A 97 4.36 -3.07 10.15
CA GLY A 97 5.66 -2.63 10.66
C GLY A 97 5.91 -1.13 10.45
N ALA A 98 5.51 -0.58 9.29
CA ALA A 98 5.61 0.85 9.02
C ALA A 98 4.65 1.68 9.90
N LEU A 99 3.42 1.19 10.11
CA LEU A 99 2.45 1.84 11.01
C LEU A 99 2.94 1.79 12.46
N GLN A 100 3.39 0.64 12.94
CA GLN A 100 3.93 0.49 14.28
C GLN A 100 5.18 1.37 14.50
N PHE A 101 6.04 1.47 13.49
CA PHE A 101 7.18 2.38 13.56
C PHE A 101 6.72 3.83 13.75
N LEU A 102 5.70 4.29 13.02
CA LEU A 102 5.15 5.64 13.17
C LEU A 102 4.57 5.85 14.57
N GLU A 103 3.79 4.90 15.08
CA GLU A 103 3.11 5.01 16.37
C GLU A 103 4.05 4.93 17.57
N GLU A 104 5.11 4.12 17.51
CA GLU A 104 5.91 3.79 18.71
C GLU A 104 7.34 4.32 18.67
N GLN A 105 7.90 4.58 17.50
CA GLN A 105 9.33 4.80 17.37
C GLN A 105 9.71 6.10 16.64
N ALA A 106 8.90 6.57 15.70
CA ALA A 106 9.26 7.66 14.78
C ALA A 106 9.57 8.96 15.53
N GLU A 107 8.86 9.26 16.61
CA GLU A 107 9.07 10.44 17.46
C GLU A 107 10.52 10.56 17.96
N ARG A 108 11.19 9.44 18.21
CA ARG A 108 12.59 9.42 18.70
C ARG A 108 13.60 9.97 17.69
N TYR A 109 13.19 10.12 16.45
CA TYR A 109 14.04 10.61 15.36
C TYR A 109 13.80 12.08 15.03
N LEU A 110 12.74 12.71 15.58
CA LEU A 110 12.46 14.13 15.40
C LEU A 110 13.67 14.98 15.83
N GLY A 111 13.99 16.00 15.04
CA GLY A 111 15.16 16.84 15.24
C GLY A 111 16.52 16.18 14.92
N ARG A 112 16.55 14.91 14.55
CA ARG A 112 17.77 14.14 14.21
C ARG A 112 17.83 13.78 12.72
N MET A 113 16.68 13.54 12.11
CA MET A 113 16.54 13.27 10.68
C MET A 113 15.15 13.65 10.18
N ASN A 114 15.04 13.84 8.89
CA ASN A 114 13.75 13.92 8.22
C ASN A 114 13.23 12.52 7.92
N LEU A 115 11.96 12.28 8.18
CA LEU A 115 11.29 11.01 7.89
C LEU A 115 10.28 11.19 6.78
N ILE A 116 10.25 10.27 5.82
CA ILE A 116 9.17 10.07 4.86
C ILE A 116 8.76 8.61 4.99
N VAL A 117 7.54 8.36 5.43
CA VAL A 117 7.03 6.99 5.61
C VAL A 117 5.78 6.80 4.76
N ALA A 118 5.85 5.92 3.76
CA ALA A 118 4.71 5.49 2.95
C ALA A 118 4.29 4.07 3.40
N PRO A 119 3.32 3.93 4.30
CA PRO A 119 3.05 2.66 4.98
C PRO A 119 2.39 1.61 4.09
N CYS A 120 1.71 2.00 3.00
CA CYS A 120 1.10 1.07 2.07
C CYS A 120 1.18 1.58 0.63
N VAL A 121 2.16 1.08 -0.13
CA VAL A 121 2.38 1.48 -1.54
C VAL A 121 1.41 0.79 -2.49
N SER A 122 0.93 -0.41 -2.13
CA SER A 122 0.01 -1.21 -2.95
C SER A 122 -1.33 -1.46 -2.25
N PRO A 123 -2.20 -0.43 -2.05
CA PRO A 123 -3.45 -0.57 -1.30
C PRO A 123 -4.47 -1.52 -1.96
N TRP A 124 -4.60 -1.53 -3.28
CA TRP A 124 -5.47 -2.48 -3.97
C TRP A 124 -4.98 -3.92 -3.77
N GLY A 125 -3.67 -4.12 -3.94
CA GLY A 125 -3.04 -5.41 -3.69
C GLY A 125 -3.18 -5.84 -2.22
N TYR A 126 -3.08 -4.90 -1.28
CA TYR A 126 -3.31 -5.15 0.16
C TYR A 126 -4.73 -5.68 0.42
N GLU A 127 -5.74 -5.02 -0.09
CA GLU A 127 -7.13 -5.42 0.13
C GLU A 127 -7.47 -6.78 -0.47
N ARG A 128 -6.86 -7.15 -1.58
CA ARG A 128 -7.18 -8.36 -2.35
C ARG A 128 -6.16 -9.49 -2.21
N ILE A 129 -5.17 -9.30 -1.33
CA ILE A 129 -4.07 -10.28 -1.13
C ILE A 129 -3.37 -10.57 -2.46
N GLN A 130 -3.12 -9.51 -3.23
CA GLN A 130 -2.37 -9.56 -4.47
C GLN A 130 -1.00 -8.91 -4.30
N ARG A 131 -0.05 -9.31 -5.15
CA ARG A 131 1.32 -8.78 -5.07
C ARG A 131 1.38 -7.30 -5.45
N TRP A 132 0.70 -6.93 -6.52
CA TRP A 132 0.74 -5.60 -7.10
C TRP A 132 -0.64 -4.94 -7.12
N ASN A 133 -0.65 -3.63 -7.33
CA ASN A 133 -1.86 -2.89 -7.65
C ASN A 133 -2.38 -3.21 -9.06
#